data_cd9a66b5b1cb1eee10d96458dd668bcd
#
_entry.id   cd9a66b5b1cb1eee10d96458dd668bcd
#
_cell.length_a   1.000
_cell.length_b   1.000
_cell.length_c   1.000
_cell.angle_alpha   90.00
_cell.angle_beta   90.00
_cell.angle_gamma   90.00
#
_symmetry.space_group_name_H-M   'P 1'
#
loop_
_entity.id
_entity.type
_entity.pdbx_description
1 polymer ?
#
loop_
_entity_poly.entity_id
_entity_poly.type
_entity_poly.pdbx_seq_one_letter_code
_entity_poly.pdbx_strand_id
1 'polypeptide(L)'
;MINKLYTFFFSKGILSKINNLLLNACLRARGYNNFNNNKESGESFFIRNILAPTNPKIIFDIGANVGIYSNELLQKTDAKIYSFEPLPTQYELLKKLSVYGDRFVAENKGIGAENKTLTLHFNPTKPTHASFSEDVKKVSYIKNEMKTEVEVVTLDSYCAEKSIKIIDFIKIDVEGFEPEVFKGASEVFNKIKPKFIQIEFNWHHLFRNTSLLYFSEKLPNYDCYQLIYDGWIKRDPKDPLTNIYHFSNFVFVRH
;
A
#
# COMPACT_ATOMS: atom_id res chain seq x y z
N MET A 1 -33.18 -5.64 -18.52
CA MET A 1 -34.50 -5.21 -18.04
C MET A 1 -34.41 -4.56 -16.66
N ILE A 2 -33.78 -5.17 -15.66
CA ILE A 2 -33.64 -4.65 -14.28
C ILE A 2 -33.01 -3.26 -14.23
N ASN A 3 -31.90 -3.04 -14.96
CA ASN A 3 -31.21 -1.74 -14.97
C ASN A 3 -32.08 -0.58 -15.48
N LYS A 4 -32.91 -0.81 -16.50
CA LYS A 4 -33.82 0.22 -17.05
C LYS A 4 -34.92 0.59 -16.04
N LEU A 5 -35.48 -0.42 -15.35
CA LEU A 5 -36.47 -0.21 -14.30
C LEU A 5 -35.86 0.54 -13.11
N TYR A 6 -34.66 0.12 -12.67
CA TYR A 6 -33.95 0.79 -11.58
C TYR A 6 -33.68 2.26 -11.92
N THR A 7 -33.15 2.54 -13.11
CA THR A 7 -32.89 3.91 -13.59
C THR A 7 -34.18 4.75 -13.59
N PHE A 8 -35.27 4.20 -14.11
CA PHE A 8 -36.54 4.92 -14.18
C PHE A 8 -37.08 5.33 -12.81
N PHE A 9 -37.02 4.43 -11.82
CA PHE A 9 -37.59 4.69 -10.48
C PHE A 9 -36.61 5.44 -9.58
N PHE A 10 -35.30 5.14 -9.63
CA PHE A 10 -34.33 5.57 -8.63
C PHE A 10 -33.36 6.66 -9.10
N SER A 11 -33.22 6.91 -10.41
CA SER A 11 -32.40 8.02 -10.91
C SER A 11 -33.12 9.37 -10.80
N LYS A 12 -33.47 9.73 -9.57
CA LYS A 12 -34.14 10.98 -9.20
C LYS A 12 -33.27 11.76 -8.24
N GLY A 13 -33.19 13.09 -8.42
CA GLY A 13 -32.40 13.96 -7.54
C GLY A 13 -32.75 13.84 -6.05
N ILE A 14 -34.06 13.66 -5.74
CA ILE A 14 -34.53 13.47 -4.37
C ILE A 14 -33.99 12.17 -3.72
N LEU A 15 -33.66 11.16 -4.51
CA LEU A 15 -33.11 9.88 -4.04
C LEU A 15 -31.57 9.84 -4.01
N SER A 16 -30.90 10.92 -4.40
CA SER A 16 -29.43 11.00 -4.47
C SER A 16 -28.75 10.58 -3.16
N LYS A 17 -29.26 11.04 -2.00
CA LYS A 17 -28.71 10.68 -0.68
C LYS A 17 -28.84 9.18 -0.40
N ILE A 18 -29.96 8.56 -0.75
CA ILE A 18 -30.19 7.12 -0.57
C ILE A 18 -29.29 6.34 -1.51
N ASN A 19 -29.20 6.74 -2.78
CA ASN A 19 -28.30 6.10 -3.76
C ASN A 19 -26.83 6.18 -3.32
N ASN A 20 -26.39 7.31 -2.77
CA ASN A 20 -25.03 7.45 -2.24
C ASN A 20 -24.78 6.55 -1.01
N LEU A 21 -25.78 6.40 -0.12
CA LEU A 21 -25.68 5.49 1.01
C LEU A 21 -25.53 4.02 0.54
N LEU A 22 -26.36 3.60 -0.41
CA LEU A 22 -26.32 2.26 -0.99
C LEU A 22 -24.99 2.02 -1.73
N LEU A 23 -24.54 2.99 -2.53
CA LEU A 23 -23.25 2.91 -3.22
C LEU A 23 -22.10 2.72 -2.21
N ASN A 24 -22.05 3.54 -1.15
CA ASN A 24 -21.03 3.41 -0.12
C ASN A 24 -21.07 2.05 0.59
N ALA A 25 -22.26 1.53 0.89
CA ALA A 25 -22.40 0.20 1.48
C ALA A 25 -21.90 -0.90 0.52
N CYS A 26 -22.24 -0.81 -0.77
CA CYS A 26 -21.75 -1.74 -1.79
C CYS A 26 -20.23 -1.64 -1.97
N LEU A 27 -19.66 -0.43 -1.96
CA LEU A 27 -18.22 -0.24 -2.04
C LEU A 27 -17.49 -0.89 -0.85
N ARG A 28 -18.00 -0.69 0.37
CA ARG A 28 -17.43 -1.34 1.57
C ARG A 28 -17.53 -2.87 1.48
N ALA A 29 -18.66 -3.41 1.05
CA ALA A 29 -18.82 -4.84 0.84
C ALA A 29 -17.87 -5.39 -0.24
N ARG A 30 -17.46 -4.57 -1.21
CA ARG A 30 -16.48 -4.91 -2.25
C ARG A 30 -15.02 -4.71 -1.81
N GLY A 31 -14.75 -4.31 -0.56
CA GLY A 31 -13.38 -4.10 -0.05
C GLY A 31 -12.84 -2.68 -0.16
N TYR A 32 -13.67 -1.70 -0.57
CA TYR A 32 -13.25 -0.30 -0.64
C TYR A 32 -13.61 0.46 0.65
N ASN A 33 -12.80 1.46 1.02
CA ASN A 33 -12.98 2.33 2.20
C ASN A 33 -13.02 1.59 3.56
N ASN A 34 -12.39 0.43 3.66
CA ASN A 34 -12.30 -0.36 4.89
C ASN A 34 -10.95 -0.11 5.58
N PHE A 35 -10.70 1.12 6.03
CA PHE A 35 -9.41 1.62 6.53
C PHE A 35 -9.31 1.69 8.07
N ASN A 36 -10.30 1.23 8.83
CA ASN A 36 -10.28 1.40 10.29
C ASN A 36 -9.18 0.55 10.97
N ASN A 37 -8.90 -0.63 10.43
CA ASN A 37 -7.88 -1.55 10.95
C ASN A 37 -7.55 -2.66 9.93
N ASN A 38 -6.44 -3.38 10.15
CA ASN A 38 -5.94 -4.43 9.25
C ASN A 38 -6.92 -5.61 9.06
N LYS A 39 -7.86 -5.82 9.97
CA LYS A 39 -8.88 -6.86 9.82
C LYS A 39 -9.94 -6.43 8.80
N GLU A 40 -10.41 -5.19 8.88
CA GLU A 40 -11.41 -4.67 7.95
C GLU A 40 -10.84 -4.47 6.53
N SER A 41 -9.58 -4.07 6.42
CA SER A 41 -8.88 -3.90 5.14
C SER A 41 -8.53 -5.23 4.45
N GLY A 42 -8.64 -6.37 5.17
CA GLY A 42 -8.28 -7.70 4.69
C GLY A 42 -6.79 -8.05 4.86
N GLU A 43 -5.98 -7.13 5.35
CA GLU A 43 -4.54 -7.34 5.54
C GLU A 43 -4.24 -8.44 6.56
N SER A 44 -4.95 -8.47 7.68
CA SER A 44 -4.82 -9.56 8.67
C SER A 44 -5.21 -10.93 8.10
N PHE A 45 -6.21 -10.99 7.21
CA PHE A 45 -6.55 -12.22 6.49
C PHE A 45 -5.39 -12.65 5.60
N PHE A 46 -4.85 -11.74 4.80
CA PHE A 46 -3.73 -12.00 3.90
C PHE A 46 -2.52 -12.53 4.66
N ILE A 47 -2.11 -11.85 5.74
CA ILE A 47 -0.94 -12.26 6.54
C ILE A 47 -1.12 -13.67 7.07
N ARG A 48 -2.28 -13.97 7.68
CA ARG A 48 -2.49 -15.24 8.40
C ARG A 48 -2.77 -16.42 7.49
N ASN A 49 -3.59 -16.21 6.45
CA ASN A 49 -4.13 -17.32 5.66
C ASN A 49 -3.42 -17.52 4.33
N ILE A 50 -2.71 -16.51 3.83
CA ILE A 50 -2.04 -16.55 2.53
C ILE A 50 -0.51 -16.49 2.69
N LEU A 51 0.00 -15.45 3.34
CA LEU A 51 1.44 -15.21 3.44
C LEU A 51 2.13 -16.18 4.40
N ALA A 52 1.68 -16.26 5.66
CA ALA A 52 2.33 -17.08 6.69
C ALA A 52 2.46 -18.57 6.32
N PRO A 53 1.44 -19.23 5.70
CA PRO A 53 1.58 -20.62 5.26
C PRO A 53 2.67 -20.83 4.19
N THR A 54 3.14 -19.80 3.51
CA THR A 54 4.25 -19.91 2.54
C THR A 54 5.63 -19.93 3.19
N ASN A 55 5.71 -19.75 4.52
CA ASN A 55 6.95 -19.68 5.30
C ASN A 55 7.96 -18.67 4.72
N PRO A 56 7.55 -17.39 4.58
CA PRO A 56 8.39 -16.35 4.00
C PRO A 56 9.68 -16.17 4.83
N LYS A 57 10.78 -15.80 4.17
CA LYS A 57 12.09 -15.59 4.80
C LYS A 57 12.43 -14.11 4.91
N ILE A 58 12.15 -13.34 3.87
CA ILE A 58 12.46 -11.91 3.83
C ILE A 58 11.22 -11.13 3.37
N ILE A 59 10.85 -10.14 4.17
CA ILE A 59 9.71 -9.25 3.93
C ILE A 59 10.19 -7.80 3.99
N PHE A 60 9.67 -6.98 3.10
CA PHE A 60 9.86 -5.53 3.11
C PHE A 60 8.53 -4.84 3.38
N ASP A 61 8.52 -3.92 4.36
CA ASP A 61 7.40 -3.04 4.71
C ASP A 61 7.81 -1.59 4.44
N ILE A 62 7.38 -1.06 3.29
CA ILE A 62 7.76 0.27 2.80
C ILE A 62 6.65 1.26 3.13
N GLY A 63 6.94 2.24 4.00
CA GLY A 63 5.96 3.12 4.63
C GLY A 63 5.42 2.50 5.92
N ALA A 64 6.32 1.96 6.76
CA ALA A 64 5.94 1.18 7.94
C ALA A 64 5.26 1.98 9.06
N ASN A 65 5.32 3.32 9.01
CA ASN A 65 4.76 4.21 10.01
C ASN A 65 5.23 3.79 11.43
N VAL A 66 4.31 3.62 12.38
CA VAL A 66 4.63 3.17 13.75
C VAL A 66 4.82 1.65 13.89
N GLY A 67 4.75 0.89 12.80
CA GLY A 67 5.06 -0.53 12.75
C GLY A 67 3.89 -1.47 13.09
N ILE A 68 2.64 -1.04 12.99
CA ILE A 68 1.47 -1.90 13.28
C ILE A 68 1.47 -3.13 12.35
N TYR A 69 1.67 -2.90 11.05
CA TYR A 69 1.71 -3.98 10.06
C TYR A 69 2.95 -4.86 10.24
N SER A 70 4.14 -4.26 10.40
CA SER A 70 5.38 -4.97 10.71
C SER A 70 5.27 -5.85 11.95
N ASN A 71 4.61 -5.35 13.02
CA ASN A 71 4.40 -6.13 14.24
C ASN A 71 3.49 -7.35 13.99
N GLU A 72 2.42 -7.21 13.21
CA GLU A 72 1.57 -8.36 12.85
C GLU A 72 2.35 -9.40 12.02
N LEU A 73 3.20 -8.97 11.08
CA LEU A 73 4.09 -9.85 10.32
C LEU A 73 5.06 -10.60 11.24
N LEU A 74 5.72 -9.92 12.19
CA LEU A 74 6.65 -10.52 13.17
C LEU A 74 5.99 -11.55 14.06
N GLN A 75 4.71 -11.33 14.42
CA GLN A 75 3.93 -12.24 15.25
C GLN A 75 3.43 -13.47 14.49
N LYS A 76 3.24 -13.37 13.17
CA LYS A 76 2.58 -14.41 12.36
C LYS A 76 3.53 -15.16 11.44
N THR A 77 4.76 -14.69 11.28
CA THR A 77 5.80 -15.32 10.45
C THR A 77 7.12 -15.39 11.19
N ASP A 78 8.03 -16.24 10.72
CA ASP A 78 9.43 -16.29 11.17
C ASP A 78 10.37 -15.49 10.25
N ALA A 79 9.81 -14.66 9.38
CA ALA A 79 10.56 -13.87 8.42
C ALA A 79 11.44 -12.81 9.11
N LYS A 80 12.53 -12.46 8.44
CA LYS A 80 13.25 -11.21 8.69
C LYS A 80 12.54 -10.08 7.96
N ILE A 81 12.24 -9.00 8.70
CA ILE A 81 11.47 -7.87 8.19
C ILE A 81 12.34 -6.63 8.12
N TYR A 82 12.39 -6.01 6.96
CA TYR A 82 13.00 -4.71 6.71
C TYR A 82 11.89 -3.67 6.56
N SER A 83 11.82 -2.74 7.50
CA SER A 83 10.77 -1.72 7.56
C SER A 83 11.35 -0.34 7.35
N PHE A 84 10.79 0.39 6.38
CA PHE A 84 11.25 1.71 5.98
C PHE A 84 10.23 2.76 6.39
N GLU A 85 10.68 3.73 7.17
CA GLU A 85 9.85 4.86 7.59
C GLU A 85 10.68 6.15 7.54
N PRO A 86 10.35 7.06 6.59
CA PRO A 86 11.12 8.29 6.42
C PRO A 86 10.91 9.32 7.52
N LEU A 87 9.69 9.41 8.12
CA LEU A 87 9.40 10.43 9.13
C LEU A 87 10.09 10.09 10.46
N PRO A 88 11.05 10.91 10.94
CA PRO A 88 11.85 10.57 12.12
C PRO A 88 11.02 10.26 13.38
N THR A 89 9.92 10.99 13.60
CA THR A 89 9.05 10.78 14.75
C THR A 89 8.36 9.42 14.74
N GLN A 90 7.96 8.94 13.56
CA GLN A 90 7.34 7.62 13.40
C GLN A 90 8.39 6.51 13.44
N TYR A 91 9.55 6.76 12.85
CA TYR A 91 10.69 5.84 12.94
C TYR A 91 11.11 5.55 14.39
N GLU A 92 11.12 6.55 15.28
CA GLU A 92 11.43 6.33 16.70
C GLU A 92 10.41 5.39 17.40
N LEU A 93 9.15 5.39 16.92
CA LEU A 93 8.15 4.45 17.41
C LEU A 93 8.33 3.06 16.77
N LEU A 94 8.61 3.02 15.47
CA LEU A 94 8.89 1.79 14.73
C LEU A 94 10.08 1.01 15.32
N LYS A 95 11.16 1.71 15.72
CA LYS A 95 12.33 1.13 16.36
C LYS A 95 12.04 0.29 17.60
N LYS A 96 10.92 0.51 18.29
CA LYS A 96 10.53 -0.28 19.46
C LYS A 96 10.34 -1.76 19.12
N LEU A 97 10.12 -2.10 17.85
CA LEU A 97 10.05 -3.49 17.39
C LEU A 97 11.42 -4.20 17.36
N SER A 98 12.52 -3.49 17.65
CA SER A 98 13.86 -4.10 17.80
C SER A 98 13.92 -5.15 18.92
N VAL A 99 12.89 -5.26 19.77
CA VAL A 99 12.72 -6.35 20.73
C VAL A 99 12.65 -7.73 20.07
N TYR A 100 12.34 -7.80 18.76
CA TYR A 100 12.37 -9.04 17.98
C TYR A 100 13.78 -9.45 17.51
N GLY A 101 14.83 -8.70 17.91
CA GLY A 101 16.24 -9.00 17.61
C GLY A 101 16.55 -8.94 16.11
N ASP A 102 17.37 -9.89 15.65
CA ASP A 102 17.87 -9.92 14.26
C ASP A 102 16.77 -10.13 13.19
N ARG A 103 15.55 -10.46 13.61
CA ARG A 103 14.41 -10.59 12.69
C ARG A 103 13.81 -9.27 12.27
N PHE A 104 14.20 -8.16 12.89
CA PHE A 104 13.65 -6.85 12.57
C PHE A 104 14.73 -5.82 12.29
N VAL A 105 14.62 -5.13 11.16
CA VAL A 105 15.49 -4.02 10.76
C VAL A 105 14.62 -2.82 10.44
N ALA A 106 14.80 -1.73 11.20
CA ALA A 106 14.15 -0.45 10.93
C ALA A 106 15.13 0.50 10.22
N GLU A 107 14.70 1.11 9.14
CA GLU A 107 15.47 2.08 8.36
C GLU A 107 14.75 3.43 8.34
N ASN A 108 15.43 4.50 8.80
CA ASN A 108 14.88 5.86 8.68
C ASN A 108 15.16 6.43 7.29
N LYS A 109 14.56 5.82 6.29
CA LYS A 109 14.73 6.15 4.87
C LYS A 109 13.40 6.05 4.15
N GLY A 110 13.25 6.86 3.09
CA GLY A 110 12.22 6.63 2.09
C GLY A 110 12.74 5.71 0.99
N ILE A 111 11.81 5.04 0.30
CA ILE A 111 12.11 4.32 -0.94
C ILE A 111 11.52 5.11 -2.12
N GLY A 112 12.32 5.28 -3.18
CA GLY A 112 11.91 6.06 -4.34
C GLY A 112 12.67 5.72 -5.61
N ALA A 113 12.58 6.58 -6.63
CA ALA A 113 13.15 6.34 -7.97
C ALA A 113 14.67 6.55 -8.04
N GLU A 114 15.24 7.32 -7.12
CA GLU A 114 16.66 7.72 -7.14
C GLU A 114 17.17 7.87 -5.71
N ASN A 115 18.48 7.65 -5.52
CA ASN A 115 19.16 7.91 -4.25
C ASN A 115 19.38 9.41 -4.10
N LYS A 116 18.65 10.06 -3.21
CA LYS A 116 18.76 11.51 -2.97
C LYS A 116 18.07 11.93 -1.67
N THR A 117 18.35 13.13 -1.21
CA THR A 117 17.56 13.76 -0.15
C THR A 117 16.30 14.39 -0.75
N LEU A 118 15.15 14.14 -0.13
CA LEU A 118 13.87 14.72 -0.52
C LEU A 118 13.18 15.40 0.66
N THR A 119 12.38 16.41 0.35
CA THR A 119 11.52 17.05 1.33
C THR A 119 10.26 16.22 1.55
N LEU A 120 10.07 15.71 2.77
CA LEU A 120 8.85 15.05 3.20
C LEU A 120 7.90 16.09 3.82
N HIS A 121 6.66 16.11 3.34
CA HIS A 121 5.59 16.95 3.88
C HIS A 121 4.73 16.15 4.84
N PHE A 122 4.46 16.70 6.02
CA PHE A 122 3.69 16.00 7.05
C PHE A 122 2.86 16.92 7.93
N ASN A 123 1.92 16.34 8.67
CA ASN A 123 1.18 16.98 9.74
C ASN A 123 1.48 16.26 11.06
N PRO A 124 2.01 16.94 12.09
CA PRO A 124 2.35 16.30 13.37
C PRO A 124 1.17 15.63 14.08
N THR A 125 -0.05 16.16 13.87
CA THR A 125 -1.27 15.60 14.48
C THR A 125 -1.89 14.44 13.68
N LYS A 126 -1.49 14.28 12.40
CA LYS A 126 -1.93 13.21 11.50
C LYS A 126 -0.75 12.72 10.65
N PRO A 127 0.28 12.14 11.27
CA PRO A 127 1.52 11.76 10.58
C PRO A 127 1.33 10.63 9.56
N THR A 128 0.22 9.89 9.63
CA THR A 128 -0.14 8.82 8.68
C THR A 128 -0.25 9.28 7.23
N HIS A 129 -0.48 10.57 6.99
CA HIS A 129 -0.57 11.15 5.64
C HIS A 129 0.71 11.87 5.20
N ALA A 130 1.86 11.55 5.82
CA ALA A 130 3.15 12.10 5.37
C ALA A 130 3.47 11.62 3.96
N SER A 131 3.87 12.53 3.08
CA SER A 131 4.15 12.18 1.68
C SER A 131 5.25 13.06 1.08
N PHE A 132 6.01 12.49 0.16
CA PHE A 132 6.92 13.23 -0.72
C PHE A 132 6.20 13.93 -1.87
N SER A 133 4.95 13.55 -2.14
CA SER A 133 4.15 14.13 -3.21
C SER A 133 3.45 15.41 -2.75
N GLU A 134 3.68 16.52 -3.43
CA GLU A 134 2.90 17.73 -3.20
C GLU A 134 1.43 17.59 -3.65
N ASP A 135 1.14 16.64 -4.54
CA ASP A 135 -0.21 16.38 -5.03
C ASP A 135 -1.16 15.91 -3.91
N VAL A 136 -0.62 15.35 -2.83
CA VAL A 136 -1.37 14.98 -1.62
C VAL A 136 -2.13 16.18 -1.02
N LYS A 137 -1.61 17.40 -1.19
CA LYS A 137 -2.29 18.63 -0.75
C LYS A 137 -3.59 18.92 -1.50
N LYS A 138 -3.83 18.29 -2.66
CA LYS A 138 -5.09 18.39 -3.40
C LYS A 138 -6.22 17.62 -2.72
N VAL A 139 -5.89 16.71 -1.80
CA VAL A 139 -6.86 15.99 -0.97
C VAL A 139 -7.37 16.93 0.13
N SER A 140 -8.65 17.24 0.12
CA SER A 140 -9.25 18.35 0.88
C SER A 140 -9.06 18.30 2.41
N TYR A 141 -8.83 17.11 2.99
CA TYR A 141 -8.62 16.95 4.44
C TYR A 141 -7.15 16.76 4.84
N ILE A 142 -6.21 16.70 3.87
CA ILE A 142 -4.78 16.59 4.16
C ILE A 142 -4.17 17.98 4.28
N LYS A 143 -3.60 18.25 5.45
CA LYS A 143 -2.94 19.52 5.79
C LYS A 143 -1.51 19.26 6.23
N ASN A 144 -0.64 18.95 5.26
CA ASN A 144 0.79 18.74 5.50
C ASN A 144 1.54 20.08 5.43
N GLU A 145 1.56 20.79 6.56
CA GLU A 145 2.14 22.13 6.66
C GLU A 145 3.63 22.11 7.07
N MET A 146 4.08 21.03 7.71
CA MET A 146 5.47 20.86 8.11
C MET A 146 6.29 20.10 7.06
N LYS A 147 7.60 20.31 7.10
CA LYS A 147 8.56 19.74 6.17
C LYS A 147 9.77 19.22 6.94
N THR A 148 10.34 18.13 6.46
CA THR A 148 11.64 17.62 6.91
C THR A 148 12.39 17.03 5.74
N GLU A 149 13.72 17.16 5.75
CA GLU A 149 14.58 16.51 4.76
C GLU A 149 14.86 15.07 5.18
N VAL A 150 14.71 14.13 4.26
CA VAL A 150 14.94 12.70 4.51
C VAL A 150 15.72 12.07 3.37
N GLU A 151 16.53 11.08 3.73
CA GLU A 151 17.23 10.25 2.77
C GLU A 151 16.24 9.31 2.07
N VAL A 152 16.29 9.31 0.73
CA VAL A 152 15.54 8.38 -0.12
C VAL A 152 16.56 7.54 -0.89
N VAL A 153 16.33 6.23 -0.93
CA VAL A 153 17.15 5.28 -1.68
C VAL A 153 16.27 4.48 -2.64
N THR A 154 16.88 3.92 -3.69
CA THR A 154 16.14 2.97 -4.52
C THR A 154 16.13 1.60 -3.85
N LEU A 155 15.06 0.83 -4.07
CA LEU A 155 15.00 -0.53 -3.55
C LEU A 155 16.11 -1.41 -4.15
N ASP A 156 16.41 -1.18 -5.42
CA ASP A 156 17.50 -1.86 -6.14
C ASP A 156 18.87 -1.62 -5.48
N SER A 157 19.21 -0.36 -5.17
CA SER A 157 20.48 -0.02 -4.53
C SER A 157 20.56 -0.55 -3.10
N TYR A 158 19.48 -0.49 -2.34
CA TYR A 158 19.42 -1.03 -0.99
C TYR A 158 19.65 -2.55 -0.98
N CYS A 159 18.96 -3.29 -1.87
CA CYS A 159 19.15 -4.73 -2.00
C CYS A 159 20.59 -5.10 -2.41
N ALA A 160 21.20 -4.32 -3.32
CA ALA A 160 22.57 -4.52 -3.72
C ALA A 160 23.56 -4.28 -2.57
N GLU A 161 23.42 -3.17 -1.82
CA GLU A 161 24.23 -2.84 -0.65
C GLU A 161 24.17 -3.93 0.42
N LYS A 162 22.95 -4.38 0.76
CA LYS A 162 22.73 -5.40 1.79
C LYS A 162 22.91 -6.84 1.29
N SER A 163 23.26 -7.02 -0.01
CA SER A 163 23.40 -8.34 -0.66
C SER A 163 22.11 -9.21 -0.54
N ILE A 164 20.93 -8.58 -0.58
CA ILE A 164 19.63 -9.25 -0.50
C ILE A 164 19.28 -9.81 -1.88
N LYS A 165 19.16 -11.14 -1.98
CA LYS A 165 18.90 -11.86 -3.24
C LYS A 165 17.52 -12.52 -3.29
N ILE A 166 16.80 -12.53 -2.18
CA ILE A 166 15.48 -13.16 -2.06
C ILE A 166 14.59 -12.17 -1.30
N ILE A 167 13.39 -11.97 -1.79
CA ILE A 167 12.32 -11.24 -1.10
C ILE A 167 11.03 -12.00 -1.39
N ASP A 168 10.32 -12.42 -0.36
CA ASP A 168 9.07 -13.17 -0.51
C ASP A 168 7.87 -12.26 -0.64
N PHE A 169 7.88 -11.15 0.10
CA PHE A 169 6.78 -10.20 0.13
C PHE A 169 7.29 -8.75 0.27
N ILE A 170 6.66 -7.85 -0.47
CA ILE A 170 6.84 -6.40 -0.33
C ILE A 170 5.48 -5.75 -0.12
N LYS A 171 5.30 -4.99 0.97
CA LYS A 171 4.22 -4.02 1.13
C LYS A 171 4.72 -2.64 0.73
N ILE A 172 3.93 -1.90 -0.04
CA ILE A 172 4.21 -0.53 -0.47
C ILE A 172 2.99 0.33 -0.12
N ASP A 173 3.19 1.24 0.83
CA ASP A 173 2.16 2.15 1.35
C ASP A 173 2.84 3.47 1.69
N VAL A 174 2.98 4.32 0.69
CA VAL A 174 3.81 5.55 0.73
C VAL A 174 3.03 6.80 0.32
N GLU A 175 1.71 6.74 0.52
CA GLU A 175 0.80 7.87 0.40
C GLU A 175 0.96 8.64 -0.93
N GLY A 176 0.85 7.88 -2.05
CA GLY A 176 0.91 8.42 -3.42
C GLY A 176 2.30 8.47 -4.04
N PHE A 177 3.33 7.91 -3.39
CA PHE A 177 4.68 7.84 -3.93
C PHE A 177 5.03 6.44 -4.49
N GLU A 178 4.05 5.54 -4.58
CA GLU A 178 4.17 4.17 -5.09
C GLU A 178 4.78 4.11 -6.50
N PRO A 179 4.43 5.00 -7.47
CA PRO A 179 5.05 4.98 -8.79
C PRO A 179 6.57 5.18 -8.75
N GLU A 180 7.07 6.01 -7.84
CA GLU A 180 8.49 6.25 -7.65
C GLU A 180 9.19 5.06 -7.03
N VAL A 181 8.54 4.36 -6.07
CA VAL A 181 9.04 3.09 -5.53
C VAL A 181 9.17 2.06 -6.65
N PHE A 182 8.16 1.94 -7.52
CA PHE A 182 8.20 1.01 -8.66
C PHE A 182 9.33 1.32 -9.65
N LYS A 183 9.63 2.61 -9.90
CA LYS A 183 10.77 3.00 -10.75
C LYS A 183 12.11 2.58 -10.16
N GLY A 184 12.28 2.72 -8.84
CA GLY A 184 13.52 2.35 -8.14
C GLY A 184 13.61 0.89 -7.72
N ALA A 185 12.66 0.04 -8.16
CA ALA A 185 12.61 -1.38 -7.84
C ALA A 185 12.64 -2.28 -9.09
N SER A 186 13.11 -1.76 -10.22
CA SER A 186 13.06 -2.47 -11.51
C SER A 186 13.87 -3.78 -11.49
N GLU A 187 15.04 -3.79 -10.91
CA GLU A 187 15.87 -4.98 -10.76
C GLU A 187 15.23 -5.98 -9.78
N VAL A 188 14.68 -5.49 -8.67
CA VAL A 188 13.95 -6.32 -7.71
C VAL A 188 12.79 -7.05 -8.38
N PHE A 189 11.96 -6.34 -9.14
CA PHE A 189 10.80 -6.95 -9.80
C PHE A 189 11.18 -7.87 -10.97
N ASN A 190 12.27 -7.60 -11.68
CA ASN A 190 12.69 -8.39 -12.83
C ASN A 190 13.61 -9.56 -12.49
N LYS A 191 14.46 -9.44 -11.44
CA LYS A 191 15.47 -10.45 -11.09
C LYS A 191 15.10 -11.20 -9.81
N ILE A 192 14.79 -10.52 -8.70
CA ILE A 192 14.42 -11.15 -7.42
C ILE A 192 13.02 -11.73 -7.52
N LYS A 193 12.08 -10.98 -8.13
CA LYS A 193 10.70 -11.41 -8.41
C LYS A 193 9.98 -11.85 -7.13
N PRO A 194 9.68 -10.96 -6.20
CA PRO A 194 8.95 -11.30 -4.98
C PRO A 194 7.69 -12.11 -5.28
N LYS A 195 7.32 -13.05 -4.42
CA LYS A 195 6.10 -13.86 -4.63
C LYS A 195 4.84 -13.00 -4.51
N PHE A 196 4.85 -12.05 -3.57
CA PHE A 196 3.74 -11.14 -3.33
C PHE A 196 4.23 -9.70 -3.29
N ILE A 197 3.44 -8.80 -3.89
CA ILE A 197 3.65 -7.35 -3.83
C ILE A 197 2.30 -6.73 -3.49
N GLN A 198 2.17 -6.13 -2.30
CA GLN A 198 0.96 -5.41 -1.88
C GLN A 198 1.15 -3.92 -2.11
N ILE A 199 0.12 -3.28 -2.64
CA ILE A 199 0.03 -1.82 -2.71
C ILE A 199 -1.27 -1.33 -2.05
N GLU A 200 -1.21 -0.20 -1.37
CA GLU A 200 -2.39 0.57 -1.07
C GLU A 200 -2.79 1.39 -2.30
N PHE A 201 -4.05 1.29 -2.72
CA PHE A 201 -4.59 2.06 -3.84
C PHE A 201 -5.73 2.94 -3.36
N ASN A 202 -5.61 4.25 -3.60
CA ASN A 202 -6.57 5.24 -3.13
C ASN A 202 -6.62 6.48 -4.05
N TRP A 203 -7.28 7.55 -3.63
CA TRP A 203 -7.39 8.81 -4.38
C TRP A 203 -6.08 9.55 -4.65
N HIS A 204 -4.98 9.29 -3.93
CA HIS A 204 -3.66 9.85 -4.25
C HIS A 204 -3.27 9.49 -5.68
N HIS A 205 -3.61 8.29 -6.12
CA HIS A 205 -3.35 7.81 -7.48
C HIS A 205 -4.13 8.56 -8.56
N LEU A 206 -5.34 9.07 -8.24
CA LEU A 206 -6.08 9.96 -9.14
C LEU A 206 -5.29 11.23 -9.46
N PHE A 207 -4.74 11.88 -8.43
CA PHE A 207 -3.96 13.11 -8.61
C PHE A 207 -2.58 12.87 -9.25
N ARG A 208 -2.08 11.65 -9.14
CA ARG A 208 -0.82 11.20 -9.77
C ARG A 208 -1.02 10.65 -11.18
N ASN A 209 -2.25 10.67 -11.72
CA ASN A 209 -2.60 10.06 -13.00
C ASN A 209 -2.13 8.59 -13.11
N THR A 210 -2.26 7.84 -12.01
CA THR A 210 -1.82 6.46 -11.92
C THR A 210 -3.01 5.54 -11.68
N SER A 211 -3.01 4.38 -12.30
CA SER A 211 -4.06 3.36 -12.16
C SER A 211 -3.48 2.02 -11.74
N LEU A 212 -4.32 1.06 -11.37
CA LEU A 212 -3.88 -0.32 -11.14
C LEU A 212 -3.30 -0.94 -12.41
N LEU A 213 -3.75 -0.51 -13.58
CA LEU A 213 -3.17 -0.94 -14.86
C LEU A 213 -1.69 -0.57 -14.96
N TYR A 214 -1.30 0.65 -14.55
CA TYR A 214 0.09 1.08 -14.54
C TYR A 214 0.99 0.11 -13.75
N PHE A 215 0.57 -0.29 -12.54
CA PHE A 215 1.32 -1.23 -11.72
C PHE A 215 1.35 -2.63 -12.34
N SER A 216 0.23 -3.09 -12.88
CA SER A 216 0.12 -4.39 -13.56
C SER A 216 1.04 -4.49 -14.79
N GLU A 217 1.18 -3.42 -15.56
CA GLU A 217 2.09 -3.38 -16.71
C GLU A 217 3.57 -3.48 -16.32
N LYS A 218 3.92 -3.06 -15.08
CA LYS A 218 5.25 -3.24 -14.51
C LYS A 218 5.46 -4.64 -13.93
N LEU A 219 4.40 -5.41 -13.76
CA LEU A 219 4.38 -6.74 -13.16
C LEU A 219 3.70 -7.76 -14.10
N PRO A 220 4.23 -7.99 -15.33
CA PRO A 220 3.53 -8.77 -16.36
C PRO A 220 3.29 -10.25 -16.00
N ASN A 221 4.04 -10.79 -15.02
CA ASN A 221 3.91 -12.17 -14.56
C ASN A 221 3.16 -12.29 -13.24
N TYR A 222 2.27 -11.34 -12.92
CA TYR A 222 1.53 -11.30 -11.68
C TYR A 222 0.03 -11.17 -11.93
N ASP A 223 -0.75 -11.92 -11.18
CA ASP A 223 -2.19 -11.74 -11.06
C ASP A 223 -2.51 -10.71 -9.98
N CYS A 224 -3.52 -9.87 -10.19
CA CYS A 224 -3.97 -8.85 -9.24
C CYS A 224 -5.14 -9.37 -8.40
N TYR A 225 -5.02 -9.29 -7.08
CA TYR A 225 -6.08 -9.63 -6.11
C TYR A 225 -6.37 -8.45 -5.21
N GLN A 226 -7.64 -8.15 -5.00
CA GLN A 226 -8.11 -7.17 -4.01
C GLN A 226 -8.35 -7.86 -2.68
N LEU A 227 -7.83 -7.29 -1.59
CA LEU A 227 -8.13 -7.77 -0.24
C LEU A 227 -9.54 -7.35 0.18
N ILE A 228 -10.23 -8.25 0.86
CA ILE A 228 -11.51 -8.02 1.52
C ILE A 228 -11.45 -8.57 2.94
N TYR A 229 -12.43 -8.28 3.77
CA TYR A 229 -12.46 -8.59 5.21
C TYR A 229 -12.00 -10.02 5.57
N ASP A 230 -12.44 -11.03 4.84
CA ASP A 230 -12.19 -12.44 5.13
C ASP A 230 -11.70 -13.22 3.89
N GLY A 231 -11.09 -12.52 2.93
CA GLY A 231 -10.64 -13.13 1.70
C GLY A 231 -9.87 -12.19 0.80
N TRP A 232 -9.72 -12.64 -0.43
CA TRP A 232 -9.23 -11.86 -1.54
C TRP A 232 -9.94 -12.26 -2.83
N ILE A 233 -10.06 -11.34 -3.77
CA ILE A 233 -10.78 -11.56 -5.04
C ILE A 233 -9.86 -11.17 -6.19
N LYS A 234 -9.68 -12.07 -7.16
CA LYS A 234 -8.96 -11.77 -8.40
C LYS A 234 -9.66 -10.63 -9.14
N ARG A 235 -8.90 -9.63 -9.57
CA ARG A 235 -9.38 -8.46 -10.30
C ARG A 235 -8.64 -8.32 -11.62
N ASP A 236 -9.34 -7.78 -12.61
CA ASP A 236 -8.72 -7.32 -13.84
C ASP A 236 -8.32 -5.84 -13.67
N PRO A 237 -7.00 -5.49 -13.72
CA PRO A 237 -6.56 -4.10 -13.66
C PRO A 237 -7.06 -3.23 -14.81
N LYS A 238 -7.55 -3.82 -15.91
CA LYS A 238 -8.14 -3.10 -17.05
C LYS A 238 -9.61 -2.74 -16.81
N ASP A 239 -10.28 -3.41 -15.87
CA ASP A 239 -11.69 -3.12 -15.58
C ASP A 239 -11.82 -1.79 -14.83
N PRO A 240 -12.62 -0.81 -15.34
CA PRO A 240 -12.90 0.44 -14.64
C PRO A 240 -13.48 0.25 -13.23
N LEU A 241 -14.24 -0.83 -13.00
CA LEU A 241 -14.79 -1.17 -11.67
C LEU A 241 -13.74 -1.69 -10.68
N THR A 242 -12.52 -1.97 -11.16
CA THR A 242 -11.36 -2.25 -10.33
C THR A 242 -10.57 -0.97 -10.02
N ASN A 243 -10.56 0.00 -10.94
CA ASN A 243 -9.86 1.28 -10.79
C ASN A 243 -10.73 2.34 -10.09
N ILE A 244 -11.36 1.97 -8.98
CA ILE A 244 -12.11 2.92 -8.14
C ILE A 244 -11.12 3.55 -7.17
N TYR A 245 -10.88 4.86 -7.31
CA TYR A 245 -9.93 5.63 -6.48
C TYR A 245 -10.43 5.84 -5.04
N HIS A 246 -10.85 4.76 -4.41
CA HIS A 246 -11.14 4.64 -2.98
C HIS A 246 -10.12 3.71 -2.34
N PHE A 247 -9.82 3.96 -1.05
CA PHE A 247 -8.91 3.12 -0.29
C PHE A 247 -9.21 1.63 -0.49
N SER A 248 -8.21 0.86 -0.90
CA SER A 248 -8.25 -0.59 -0.90
C SER A 248 -6.83 -1.16 -1.06
N ASN A 249 -6.59 -2.33 -0.51
CA ASN A 249 -5.32 -3.05 -0.66
C ASN A 249 -5.39 -4.05 -1.81
N PHE A 250 -4.39 -4.01 -2.67
CA PHE A 250 -4.24 -4.97 -3.77
C PHE A 250 -2.93 -5.73 -3.63
N VAL A 251 -2.98 -7.04 -3.88
CA VAL A 251 -1.82 -7.93 -3.85
C VAL A 251 -1.60 -8.49 -5.24
N PHE A 252 -0.44 -8.22 -5.78
CA PHE A 252 0.05 -8.84 -7.01
C PHE A 252 0.76 -10.14 -6.63
N VAL A 253 0.33 -11.24 -7.25
CA VAL A 253 0.79 -12.61 -6.96
C VAL A 253 1.48 -13.16 -8.18
N ARG A 254 2.75 -13.52 -8.05
CA ARG A 254 3.52 -14.11 -9.15
C ARG A 254 3.00 -15.52 -9.48
N HIS A 255 2.88 -15.79 -10.78
CA HIS A 255 2.54 -17.12 -11.33
C HIS A 255 3.57 -18.20 -10.96
#